data_0b48b273ced87cf15054f280aa2a94bf
#
_entry.id   0b48b273ced87cf15054f280aa2a94bf
#
_cell.length_a   1.000
_cell.length_b   1.000
_cell.length_c   1.000
_cell.angle_alpha   90.00
_cell.angle_beta   90.00
_cell.angle_gamma   90.00
#
_symmetry.space_group_name_H-M   'P 1'
#
loop_
_entity.id
_entity.type
_entity.pdbx_description
1 polymer ?
#
loop_
_entity_poly.entity_id
_entity_poly.type
_entity_poly.pdbx_seq_one_letter_code
_entity_poly.pdbx_strand_id
1 'polypeptide(L)'
;MHGKFGYQGYLSYIYHVEHLGTTVNKGYMSYKRTEAQRLITKYGIPEASSMLSDKENNDCVVRAVSHAFDVDYIKAHHFCEMKLHRKSGDGVYTSRYLPSIKQAFGKKIKQLGKASKYSDYRWVTRPQKSKVEKWSNAKQKWVIKREIVQVPYKVNEFVKAHSEGNYIITVKGHAFALIDGVIKGNWRDDKRLTRKVNSAYKVS
;
A
#
# COMPACT_ATOMS: atom_id res chain seq x y z
N MET A 1 32.83 -7.80 17.52
CA MET A 1 32.28 -9.07 17.00
C MET A 1 30.90 -8.78 16.42
N HIS A 2 30.78 -8.56 15.13
CA HIS A 2 29.53 -8.22 14.47
C HIS A 2 28.99 -9.46 13.79
N GLY A 3 27.80 -9.88 14.18
CA GLY A 3 27.24 -11.18 13.94
C GLY A 3 26.90 -11.49 12.48
N LYS A 4 27.42 -12.59 12.00
CA LYS A 4 27.09 -13.28 10.73
C LYS A 4 25.66 -13.84 10.65
N PHE A 5 24.79 -13.57 11.63
CA PHE A 5 23.45 -14.18 11.73
C PHE A 5 22.37 -13.60 10.79
N GLY A 6 22.59 -12.39 10.25
CA GLY A 6 21.56 -11.74 9.40
C GLY A 6 21.46 -12.30 7.98
N TYR A 7 22.53 -12.87 7.45
CA TYR A 7 22.59 -13.24 6.03
C TYR A 7 21.98 -14.62 5.73
N GLN A 8 22.20 -15.59 6.61
CA GLN A 8 21.60 -16.93 6.46
C GLN A 8 20.08 -16.93 6.67
N GLY A 9 19.57 -16.13 7.59
CA GLY A 9 18.12 -15.97 7.80
C GLY A 9 17.40 -15.37 6.58
N TYR A 10 18.06 -14.47 5.86
CA TYR A 10 17.49 -13.84 4.67
C TYR A 10 17.52 -14.76 3.44
N LEU A 11 18.60 -15.49 3.24
CA LEU A 11 18.67 -16.52 2.19
C LEU A 11 17.68 -17.66 2.44
N SER A 12 17.49 -18.07 3.71
CA SER A 12 16.44 -19.01 4.11
C SER A 12 15.04 -18.45 3.85
N TYR A 13 14.81 -17.16 4.07
CA TYR A 13 13.54 -16.51 3.76
C TYR A 13 13.26 -16.43 2.27
N ILE A 14 14.26 -16.09 1.44
CA ILE A 14 14.15 -16.14 -0.02
C ILE A 14 13.86 -17.59 -0.48
N TYR A 15 14.56 -18.57 0.07
CA TYR A 15 14.32 -20.00 -0.21
C TYR A 15 12.94 -20.48 0.24
N HIS A 16 12.48 -20.03 1.42
CA HIS A 16 11.17 -20.45 1.96
C HIS A 16 9.98 -19.80 1.24
N VAL A 17 10.12 -18.57 0.76
CA VAL A 17 9.11 -17.89 -0.07
C VAL A 17 8.99 -18.53 -1.46
N GLU A 18 10.06 -19.11 -1.96
CA GLU A 18 10.06 -19.86 -3.22
C GLU A 18 9.35 -21.22 -3.12
N HIS A 19 9.23 -21.80 -1.91
CA HIS A 19 8.69 -23.15 -1.70
C HIS A 19 7.26 -23.22 -1.15
N LEU A 20 6.64 -22.10 -0.78
CA LEU A 20 5.26 -22.07 -0.34
C LEU A 20 4.29 -21.87 -1.51
N GLY A 21 4.12 -22.88 -2.32
CA GLY A 21 2.96 -23.00 -3.19
C GLY A 21 3.23 -23.14 -4.68
N THR A 22 3.84 -24.24 -5.07
CA THR A 22 3.50 -24.92 -6.34
C THR A 22 4.11 -26.32 -6.32
N THR A 23 3.30 -27.32 -6.56
CA THR A 23 3.74 -28.67 -6.97
C THR A 23 4.56 -28.51 -8.24
N VAL A 24 5.88 -28.62 -8.13
CA VAL A 24 6.81 -28.37 -9.23
C VAL A 24 6.84 -29.58 -10.14
N ASN A 25 6.27 -29.44 -11.32
CA ASN A 25 6.71 -30.22 -12.47
C ASN A 25 8.18 -29.88 -12.74
N LYS A 26 9.06 -30.89 -12.64
CA LYS A 26 10.50 -30.78 -12.90
C LYS A 26 10.79 -30.48 -14.38
N GLY A 27 10.60 -29.22 -14.78
CA GLY A 27 11.17 -28.65 -15.99
C GLY A 27 12.18 -27.57 -15.58
N TYR A 28 13.40 -27.64 -15.99
CA TYR A 28 14.47 -26.66 -15.78
C TYR A 28 14.03 -25.28 -16.30
N MET A 29 13.34 -24.49 -15.49
CA MET A 29 13.23 -23.07 -15.74
C MET A 29 14.48 -22.40 -15.14
N SER A 30 15.37 -21.86 -15.97
CA SER A 30 16.44 -20.99 -15.52
C SER A 30 15.80 -19.75 -14.88
N TYR A 31 15.75 -19.73 -13.56
CA TYR A 31 15.19 -18.63 -12.79
C TYR A 31 16.04 -17.37 -13.00
N LYS A 32 15.51 -16.39 -13.74
CA LYS A 32 16.19 -15.09 -13.87
C LYS A 32 16.14 -14.38 -12.53
N ARG A 33 17.31 -14.17 -11.90
CA ARG A 33 17.42 -13.36 -10.68
C ARG A 33 16.84 -11.98 -10.91
N THR A 34 16.02 -11.51 -9.97
CA THR A 34 15.55 -10.12 -10.00
C THR A 34 16.71 -9.15 -9.86
N GLU A 35 16.50 -7.89 -10.24
CA GLU A 35 17.51 -6.84 -10.05
C GLU A 35 17.89 -6.69 -8.59
N ALA A 36 16.90 -6.71 -7.68
CA ALA A 36 17.13 -6.68 -6.24
C ALA A 36 18.06 -7.82 -5.78
N GLN A 37 17.82 -9.04 -6.23
CA GLN A 37 18.69 -10.19 -5.89
C GLN A 37 20.12 -10.03 -6.40
N ARG A 38 20.31 -9.47 -7.60
CA ARG A 38 21.65 -9.20 -8.16
C ARG A 38 22.40 -8.17 -7.33
N LEU A 39 21.71 -7.07 -6.96
CA LEU A 39 22.32 -6.01 -6.16
C LEU A 39 22.66 -6.48 -4.75
N ILE A 40 21.79 -7.22 -4.08
CA ILE A 40 22.05 -7.80 -2.76
C ILE A 40 23.27 -8.71 -2.81
N THR A 41 23.38 -9.59 -3.81
CA THR A 41 24.50 -10.52 -3.95
C THR A 41 25.82 -9.78 -4.16
N LYS A 42 25.81 -8.66 -4.89
CA LYS A 42 27.03 -7.91 -5.25
C LYS A 42 27.46 -6.93 -4.15
N TYR A 43 26.55 -6.25 -3.49
CA TYR A 43 26.85 -5.11 -2.63
C TYR A 43 26.38 -5.27 -1.17
N GLY A 44 25.57 -6.28 -0.86
CA GLY A 44 24.90 -6.40 0.42
C GLY A 44 23.63 -5.52 0.53
N ILE A 45 22.84 -5.75 1.60
CA ILE A 45 21.50 -5.15 1.73
C ILE A 45 21.53 -3.62 1.89
N PRO A 46 22.35 -3.02 2.78
CA PRO A 46 22.29 -1.58 3.00
C PRO A 46 22.65 -0.77 1.75
N GLU A 47 23.73 -1.15 1.09
CA GLU A 47 24.21 -0.44 -0.09
C GLU A 47 23.30 -0.65 -1.31
N ALA A 48 22.82 -1.88 -1.51
CA ALA A 48 21.84 -2.17 -2.55
C ALA A 48 20.53 -1.39 -2.34
N SER A 49 20.08 -1.19 -1.09
CA SER A 49 18.90 -0.39 -0.76
C SER A 49 19.08 1.08 -1.15
N SER A 50 20.23 1.68 -0.80
CA SER A 50 20.54 3.06 -1.17
C SER A 50 20.62 3.23 -2.68
N MET A 51 21.42 2.39 -3.34
CA MET A 51 21.60 2.45 -4.80
C MET A 51 20.29 2.32 -5.57
N LEU A 52 19.39 1.46 -5.11
CA LEU A 52 18.11 1.24 -5.80
C LEU A 52 17.13 2.38 -5.52
N SER A 53 17.03 2.83 -4.27
CA SER A 53 16.10 3.91 -3.88
C SER A 53 16.41 5.24 -4.58
N ASP A 54 17.67 5.50 -4.89
CA ASP A 54 18.10 6.74 -5.54
C ASP A 54 17.80 6.78 -7.04
N LYS A 55 17.73 5.61 -7.66
CA LYS A 55 17.52 5.46 -9.11
C LYS A 55 16.09 5.17 -9.51
N GLU A 56 15.28 4.63 -8.59
CA GLU A 56 13.93 4.16 -8.90
C GLU A 56 12.91 5.29 -8.99
N ASN A 57 12.11 5.21 -10.05
CA ASN A 57 10.93 6.05 -10.24
C ASN A 57 9.65 5.20 -10.04
N ASN A 58 8.52 5.86 -9.79
CA ASN A 58 7.22 5.20 -9.61
C ASN A 58 7.20 4.15 -8.48
N ASP A 59 8.03 4.35 -7.47
CA ASP A 59 8.29 3.43 -6.37
C ASP A 59 7.43 3.67 -5.11
N CYS A 60 6.39 4.48 -5.22
CA CYS A 60 5.54 4.85 -4.08
C CYS A 60 4.99 3.64 -3.29
N VAL A 61 4.68 2.53 -3.97
CA VAL A 61 4.24 1.30 -3.32
C VAL A 61 5.39 0.60 -2.61
N VAL A 62 6.60 0.62 -3.19
CA VAL A 62 7.80 0.05 -2.56
C VAL A 62 8.10 0.78 -1.25
N ARG A 63 8.10 2.12 -1.25
CA ARG A 63 8.28 2.94 -0.05
C ARG A 63 7.18 2.69 0.98
N ALA A 64 5.94 2.63 0.53
CA ALA A 64 4.82 2.32 1.41
C ALA A 64 4.95 0.95 2.08
N VAL A 65 5.38 -0.08 1.34
CA VAL A 65 5.65 -1.42 1.88
C VAL A 65 6.83 -1.39 2.84
N SER A 66 7.96 -0.76 2.46
CA SER A 66 9.15 -0.65 3.29
C SER A 66 8.79 -0.06 4.67
N HIS A 67 8.10 1.09 4.69
CA HIS A 67 7.71 1.73 5.94
C HIS A 67 6.66 0.94 6.72
N ALA A 68 5.60 0.43 6.07
CA ALA A 68 4.51 -0.24 6.78
C ALA A 68 4.94 -1.57 7.42
N PHE A 69 5.85 -2.29 6.79
CA PHE A 69 6.39 -3.54 7.29
C PHE A 69 7.68 -3.38 8.11
N ASP A 70 8.26 -2.18 8.11
CA ASP A 70 9.55 -1.90 8.74
C ASP A 70 10.65 -2.83 8.19
N VAL A 71 10.87 -2.77 6.89
CA VAL A 71 11.88 -3.56 6.19
C VAL A 71 12.71 -2.68 5.24
N ASP A 72 13.95 -3.12 4.95
CA ASP A 72 14.81 -2.41 4.00
C ASP A 72 14.13 -2.21 2.66
N TYR A 73 14.42 -1.08 2.02
CA TYR A 73 13.85 -0.73 0.72
C TYR A 73 14.05 -1.85 -0.32
N ILE A 74 15.25 -2.47 -0.37
CA ILE A 74 15.54 -3.54 -1.32
C ILE A 74 14.68 -4.79 -1.08
N LYS A 75 14.35 -5.10 0.18
CA LYS A 75 13.44 -6.21 0.52
C LYS A 75 12.01 -5.91 0.08
N ALA A 76 11.55 -4.68 0.32
CA ALA A 76 10.25 -4.21 -0.15
C ALA A 76 10.17 -4.19 -1.68
N HIS A 77 11.26 -3.77 -2.37
CA HIS A 77 11.36 -3.79 -3.83
C HIS A 77 11.22 -5.20 -4.38
N HIS A 78 12.02 -6.14 -3.86
CA HIS A 78 11.94 -7.55 -4.24
C HIS A 78 10.55 -8.15 -4.01
N PHE A 79 9.93 -7.85 -2.86
CA PHE A 79 8.55 -8.27 -2.61
C PHE A 79 7.58 -7.71 -3.66
N CYS A 80 7.71 -6.44 -4.02
CA CYS A 80 6.86 -5.83 -5.05
C CYS A 80 7.07 -6.49 -6.43
N GLU A 81 8.31 -6.85 -6.80
CA GLU A 81 8.59 -7.60 -8.02
C GLU A 81 7.92 -8.98 -8.01
N MET A 82 8.12 -9.74 -6.94
CA MET A 82 7.69 -11.15 -6.88
C MET A 82 6.20 -11.32 -6.60
N LYS A 83 5.63 -10.51 -5.70
CA LYS A 83 4.24 -10.69 -5.22
C LYS A 83 3.26 -9.70 -5.82
N LEU A 84 3.70 -8.51 -6.19
CA LEU A 84 2.86 -7.48 -6.78
C LEU A 84 3.14 -7.29 -8.28
N HIS A 85 3.96 -8.16 -8.87
CA HIS A 85 4.32 -8.17 -10.29
C HIS A 85 4.82 -6.80 -10.82
N ARG A 86 5.57 -6.09 -9.97
CA ARG A 86 6.19 -4.82 -10.34
C ARG A 86 7.33 -5.07 -11.32
N LYS A 87 7.38 -4.32 -12.40
CA LYS A 87 8.57 -4.23 -13.26
C LYS A 87 9.43 -3.05 -12.82
N SER A 88 10.73 -3.11 -13.07
CA SER A 88 11.66 -2.01 -12.78
C SER A 88 11.21 -0.73 -13.49
N GLY A 89 11.20 0.39 -12.74
CA GLY A 89 10.74 1.68 -13.24
C GLY A 89 9.21 1.86 -13.32
N ASP A 90 8.42 0.79 -13.18
CA ASP A 90 6.96 0.83 -13.28
C ASP A 90 6.31 0.99 -11.90
N GLY A 91 5.08 1.52 -11.92
CA GLY A 91 4.20 1.50 -10.74
C GLY A 91 3.56 0.12 -10.52
N VAL A 92 2.84 -0.01 -9.41
CA VAL A 92 2.09 -1.23 -9.06
C VAL A 92 0.58 -0.99 -9.17
N TYR A 93 -0.15 -1.92 -9.79
CA TYR A 93 -1.61 -1.95 -9.76
C TYR A 93 -2.12 -2.46 -8.40
N THR A 94 -2.10 -1.60 -7.39
CA THR A 94 -2.40 -1.93 -5.99
C THR A 94 -3.78 -2.55 -5.80
N SER A 95 -4.80 -2.07 -6.53
CA SER A 95 -6.17 -2.60 -6.48
C SER A 95 -6.28 -4.04 -6.98
N ARG A 96 -5.35 -4.48 -7.84
CA ARG A 96 -5.33 -5.83 -8.38
C ARG A 96 -4.59 -6.80 -7.47
N TYR A 97 -3.45 -6.40 -6.93
CA TYR A 97 -2.52 -7.34 -6.30
C TYR A 97 -2.55 -7.30 -4.77
N LEU A 98 -2.63 -6.12 -4.14
CA LEU A 98 -2.62 -6.02 -2.67
C LEU A 98 -3.76 -6.77 -1.97
N PRO A 99 -5.00 -6.85 -2.49
CA PRO A 99 -6.09 -7.57 -1.82
C PRO A 99 -5.84 -9.08 -1.65
N SER A 100 -5.02 -9.68 -2.51
CA SER A 100 -4.68 -11.11 -2.44
C SER A 100 -3.61 -11.43 -1.39
N ILE A 101 -2.82 -10.43 -0.97
CA ILE A 101 -1.76 -10.60 0.01
C ILE A 101 -2.38 -10.64 1.40
N LYS A 102 -2.17 -11.72 2.13
CA LYS A 102 -2.66 -11.91 3.50
C LYS A 102 -1.56 -11.78 4.54
N GLN A 103 -0.32 -12.04 4.14
CA GLN A 103 0.85 -11.99 5.00
C GLN A 103 2.10 -11.65 4.19
N ALA A 104 3.00 -10.87 4.79
CA ALA A 104 4.33 -10.60 4.27
C ALA A 104 5.27 -10.27 5.43
N PHE A 105 6.54 -10.64 5.32
CA PHE A 105 7.59 -10.34 6.32
C PHE A 105 7.20 -10.72 7.75
N GLY A 106 6.50 -11.85 7.92
CA GLY A 106 6.01 -12.30 9.23
C GLY A 106 4.80 -11.56 9.79
N LYS A 107 4.35 -10.48 9.16
CA LYS A 107 3.20 -9.67 9.57
C LYS A 107 1.97 -9.95 8.71
N LYS A 108 0.79 -9.89 9.34
CA LYS A 108 -0.49 -10.01 8.62
C LYS A 108 -0.84 -8.71 7.93
N ILE A 109 -1.51 -8.81 6.78
CA ILE A 109 -2.07 -7.68 6.06
C ILE A 109 -3.58 -7.86 5.90
N LYS A 110 -4.35 -6.87 6.33
CA LYS A 110 -5.81 -6.88 6.26
C LYS A 110 -6.30 -5.64 5.55
N GLN A 111 -7.00 -5.83 4.44
CA GLN A 111 -7.69 -4.72 3.80
C GLN A 111 -8.81 -4.21 4.72
N LEU A 112 -8.79 -2.93 5.02
CA LEU A 112 -9.86 -2.23 5.71
C LEU A 112 -10.93 -1.86 4.68
N GLY A 113 -12.05 -2.55 4.70
CA GLY A 113 -13.17 -2.30 3.81
C GLY A 113 -12.84 -2.28 2.30
N LYS A 114 -13.84 -2.51 1.47
CA LYS A 114 -13.78 -2.24 0.03
C LYS A 114 -14.63 -1.01 -0.26
N ALA A 115 -14.33 -0.27 -1.33
CA ALA A 115 -15.06 0.92 -1.77
C ALA A 115 -16.60 0.77 -1.84
N SER A 116 -17.13 -0.42 -1.78
CA SER A 116 -18.57 -0.71 -1.80
C SER A 116 -19.17 -1.27 -0.51
N LYS A 117 -18.38 -1.55 0.57
CA LYS A 117 -18.87 -2.23 1.80
C LYS A 117 -18.19 -1.69 3.07
N TYR A 118 -18.30 -0.42 3.34
CA TYR A 118 -17.40 0.25 4.27
C TYR A 118 -17.90 0.45 5.69
N SER A 119 -17.05 0.05 6.64
CA SER A 119 -16.88 0.68 7.95
C SER A 119 -16.08 2.00 7.90
N ASP A 120 -15.24 2.20 6.86
CA ASP A 120 -14.33 3.35 6.75
C ASP A 120 -14.87 4.52 5.90
N TYR A 121 -16.14 4.51 5.58
CA TYR A 121 -16.85 5.64 5.03
C TYR A 121 -17.55 6.44 6.12
N ARG A 122 -17.58 7.74 5.96
CA ARG A 122 -18.43 8.63 6.75
C ARG A 122 -19.71 8.98 6.01
N TRP A 123 -20.78 9.17 6.76
CA TRP A 123 -22.02 9.67 6.24
C TRP A 123 -21.98 11.18 6.11
N VAL A 124 -22.37 11.69 4.96
CA VAL A 124 -22.52 13.13 4.72
C VAL A 124 -23.84 13.43 4.04
N THR A 125 -24.38 14.59 4.36
CA THR A 125 -25.56 15.14 3.65
C THR A 125 -25.06 16.06 2.56
N ARG A 126 -25.47 15.82 1.34
CA ARG A 126 -25.10 16.65 0.19
C ARG A 126 -26.30 16.89 -0.72
N PRO A 127 -26.27 17.92 -1.58
CA PRO A 127 -27.26 18.08 -2.63
C PRO A 127 -27.32 16.82 -3.50
N GLN A 128 -28.53 16.40 -3.87
CA GLN A 128 -28.72 15.27 -4.77
C GLN A 128 -28.10 15.58 -6.14
N LYS A 129 -27.42 14.60 -6.78
CA LYS A 129 -26.73 14.80 -8.06
C LYS A 129 -27.62 15.35 -9.17
N SER A 130 -28.87 14.93 -9.18
CA SER A 130 -29.89 15.34 -10.16
C SER A 130 -30.42 16.75 -9.97
N LYS A 131 -29.94 17.51 -8.97
CA LYS A 131 -30.45 18.85 -8.62
C LYS A 131 -32.00 18.89 -8.50
N VAL A 132 -32.59 17.80 -8.04
CA VAL A 132 -34.02 17.74 -7.84
C VAL A 132 -34.42 18.79 -6.81
N GLU A 133 -35.19 19.75 -7.23
CA GLU A 133 -35.80 20.73 -6.36
C GLU A 133 -37.14 20.18 -5.83
N LYS A 134 -37.44 20.48 -4.60
CA LYS A 134 -38.74 20.21 -3.98
C LYS A 134 -39.24 21.47 -3.27
N TRP A 135 -40.53 21.67 -3.27
CA TRP A 135 -41.13 22.71 -2.48
C TRP A 135 -40.98 22.43 -0.98
N SER A 136 -40.54 23.40 -0.21
CA SER A 136 -40.43 23.31 1.24
C SER A 136 -41.50 24.15 1.89
N ASN A 137 -42.53 23.54 2.45
CA ASN A 137 -43.60 24.24 3.14
C ASN A 137 -43.09 25.05 4.34
N ALA A 138 -42.10 24.52 5.07
CA ALA A 138 -41.50 25.23 6.21
C ALA A 138 -40.72 26.50 5.81
N LYS A 139 -40.18 26.55 4.58
CA LYS A 139 -39.39 27.69 4.08
C LYS A 139 -40.14 28.52 3.02
N GLN A 140 -41.33 28.08 2.60
CA GLN A 140 -42.12 28.70 1.54
C GLN A 140 -41.33 28.98 0.26
N LYS A 141 -40.44 28.05 -0.12
CA LYS A 141 -39.59 28.14 -1.31
C LYS A 141 -39.13 26.78 -1.83
N TRP A 142 -38.69 26.75 -3.06
CA TRP A 142 -38.00 25.59 -3.65
C TRP A 142 -36.66 25.40 -3.00
N VAL A 143 -36.36 24.18 -2.60
CA VAL A 143 -35.07 23.77 -2.00
C VAL A 143 -34.49 22.56 -2.74
N ILE A 144 -33.18 22.54 -2.87
CA ILE A 144 -32.48 21.39 -3.45
C ILE A 144 -32.64 20.20 -2.50
N LYS A 145 -33.18 19.10 -3.03
CA LYS A 145 -33.30 17.85 -2.30
C LYS A 145 -31.89 17.39 -1.88
N ARG A 146 -31.71 17.11 -0.62
CA ARG A 146 -30.46 16.58 -0.08
C ARG A 146 -30.59 15.09 0.18
N GLU A 147 -29.52 14.38 -0.02
CA GLU A 147 -29.39 12.95 0.25
C GLU A 147 -28.32 12.69 1.29
N ILE A 148 -28.52 11.68 2.12
CA ILE A 148 -27.46 11.14 2.98
C ILE A 148 -26.72 10.10 2.17
N VAL A 149 -25.42 10.29 2.01
CA VAL A 149 -24.57 9.39 1.24
C VAL A 149 -23.33 9.01 2.01
N GLN A 150 -22.89 7.81 1.76
CA GLN A 150 -21.61 7.32 2.25
C GLN A 150 -20.51 7.78 1.31
N VAL A 151 -19.44 8.37 1.84
CA VAL A 151 -18.28 8.84 1.07
C VAL A 151 -17.01 8.32 1.68
N PRO A 152 -15.97 8.04 0.88
CA PRO A 152 -14.68 7.63 1.40
C PRO A 152 -14.05 8.76 2.24
N TYR A 153 -13.27 8.36 3.22
CA TYR A 153 -12.43 9.30 3.96
C TYR A 153 -11.51 10.08 3.02
N LYS A 154 -11.26 11.33 3.35
CA LYS A 154 -10.04 12.00 2.91
C LYS A 154 -8.87 11.52 3.76
N VAL A 155 -7.65 11.69 3.28
CA VAL A 155 -6.45 11.24 3.98
C VAL A 155 -6.37 11.82 5.40
N ASN A 156 -6.60 13.14 5.57
CA ASN A 156 -6.59 13.77 6.89
C ASN A 156 -7.65 13.22 7.85
N GLU A 157 -8.81 12.80 7.34
CA GLU A 157 -9.87 12.20 8.14
C GLU A 157 -9.50 10.77 8.52
N PHE A 158 -8.89 10.02 7.59
CA PHE A 158 -8.39 8.67 7.84
C PHE A 158 -7.29 8.68 8.90
N VAL A 159 -6.31 9.59 8.80
CA VAL A 159 -5.24 9.76 9.79
C VAL A 159 -5.80 10.01 11.19
N LYS A 160 -6.80 10.90 11.31
CA LYS A 160 -7.46 11.16 12.61
C LYS A 160 -8.20 9.95 13.17
N ALA A 161 -8.81 9.13 12.29
CA ALA A 161 -9.56 7.95 12.71
C ALA A 161 -8.66 6.73 12.99
N HIS A 162 -7.42 6.75 12.51
CA HIS A 162 -6.45 5.64 12.60
C HIS A 162 -5.09 6.18 13.04
N SER A 163 -5.05 6.76 14.25
CA SER A 163 -3.84 7.37 14.82
C SER A 163 -2.80 6.37 15.29
N GLU A 164 -3.14 5.08 15.37
CA GLU A 164 -2.25 4.01 15.85
C GLU A 164 -2.15 2.86 14.84
N GLY A 165 -0.96 2.26 14.77
CA GLY A 165 -0.67 1.10 13.93
C GLY A 165 -0.14 1.47 12.54
N ASN A 166 0.18 0.42 11.78
CA ASN A 166 0.83 0.55 10.48
C ASN A 166 -0.17 0.27 9.36
N TYR A 167 -0.22 1.15 8.38
CA TYR A 167 -1.14 1.03 7.24
C TYR A 167 -0.43 1.34 5.94
N ILE A 168 -0.84 0.63 4.87
CA ILE A 168 -0.60 1.04 3.49
C ILE A 168 -1.86 1.71 2.99
N ILE A 169 -1.77 2.97 2.58
CA ILE A 169 -2.89 3.77 2.07
C ILE A 169 -2.69 3.99 0.58
N THR A 170 -3.75 3.75 -0.19
CA THR A 170 -3.76 4.06 -1.62
C THR A 170 -4.73 5.20 -1.91
N VAL A 171 -4.32 6.11 -2.77
CA VAL A 171 -5.12 7.18 -3.35
C VAL A 171 -5.02 7.10 -4.87
N LYS A 172 -5.75 7.92 -5.62
CA LYS A 172 -5.67 7.90 -7.08
C LYS A 172 -4.23 8.11 -7.56
N GLY A 173 -3.65 7.08 -8.20
CA GLY A 173 -2.31 7.12 -8.80
C GLY A 173 -1.15 7.18 -7.80
N HIS A 174 -1.35 6.83 -6.51
CA HIS A 174 -0.29 6.91 -5.52
C HIS A 174 -0.55 6.03 -4.29
N ALA A 175 0.53 5.69 -3.56
CA ALA A 175 0.47 4.97 -2.30
C ALA A 175 1.50 5.53 -1.30
N PHE A 176 1.22 5.41 -0.01
CA PHE A 176 2.11 5.77 1.09
C PHE A 176 1.77 4.96 2.34
N ALA A 177 2.66 4.97 3.33
CA ALA A 177 2.39 4.37 4.62
C ALA A 177 1.84 5.42 5.60
N LEU A 178 1.02 4.95 6.55
CA LEU A 178 0.67 5.68 7.76
C LEU A 178 1.17 4.83 8.94
N ILE A 179 2.04 5.40 9.74
CA ILE A 179 2.67 4.74 10.89
C ILE A 179 2.37 5.59 12.12
N ASP A 180 1.57 5.05 13.03
CA ASP A 180 1.15 5.74 14.26
C ASP A 180 0.73 7.20 14.02
N GLY A 181 -0.15 7.40 13.05
CA GLY A 181 -0.66 8.71 12.67
C GLY A 181 0.28 9.57 11.82
N VAL A 182 1.50 9.11 11.51
CA VAL A 182 2.48 9.84 10.71
C VAL A 182 2.55 9.28 9.30
N ILE A 183 2.39 10.14 8.30
CA ILE A 183 2.52 9.75 6.88
C ILE A 183 3.99 9.57 6.53
N LYS A 184 4.33 8.41 5.98
CA LYS A 184 5.66 8.04 5.49
C LYS A 184 5.58 7.61 4.01
N GLY A 185 6.50 8.08 3.20
CA GLY A 185 6.55 7.78 1.76
C GLY A 185 7.45 8.76 1.03
N ASN A 186 6.95 9.37 -0.04
CA ASN A 186 7.67 10.40 -0.76
C ASN A 186 7.59 11.75 -0.02
N TRP A 187 8.57 12.61 -0.25
CA TRP A 187 8.74 13.90 0.45
C TRP A 187 7.56 14.88 0.38
N ARG A 188 6.55 14.64 -0.48
CA ARG A 188 5.34 15.48 -0.60
C ARG A 188 4.07 14.79 -0.12
N ASP A 189 4.16 13.63 0.49
CA ASP A 189 2.96 12.85 0.84
C ASP A 189 2.18 13.48 2.00
N ASP A 190 2.85 14.16 2.90
CA ASP A 190 2.27 14.99 3.96
C ASP A 190 1.36 16.13 3.44
N LYS A 191 1.54 16.57 2.21
CA LYS A 191 0.74 17.63 1.56
C LYS A 191 -0.49 17.11 0.82
N ARG A 192 -0.70 15.80 0.77
CA ARG A 192 -1.79 15.15 0.00
C ARG A 192 -3.04 14.88 0.83
N LEU A 193 -3.25 15.60 1.91
CA LEU A 193 -4.25 15.34 2.96
C LEU A 193 -5.71 15.43 2.48
N THR A 194 -6.01 16.14 1.42
CA THR A 194 -7.38 16.32 0.89
C THR A 194 -7.80 15.23 -0.11
N ARG A 195 -6.87 14.36 -0.53
CA ARG A 195 -7.18 13.26 -1.45
C ARG A 195 -8.08 12.23 -0.80
N LYS A 196 -8.93 11.59 -1.61
CA LYS A 196 -9.78 10.49 -1.17
C LYS A 196 -8.96 9.20 -1.04
N VAL A 197 -9.14 8.48 0.06
CA VAL A 197 -8.57 7.14 0.24
C VAL A 197 -9.32 6.18 -0.67
N ASN A 198 -8.60 5.46 -1.53
CA ASN A 198 -9.15 4.41 -2.38
C ASN A 198 -9.21 3.07 -1.64
N SER A 199 -8.14 2.72 -0.95
CA SER A 199 -8.04 1.51 -0.13
C SER A 199 -7.03 1.75 0.99
N ALA A 200 -7.22 1.08 2.10
CA ALA A 200 -6.28 1.03 3.20
C ALA A 200 -6.06 -0.43 3.63
N TYR A 201 -4.84 -0.75 4.02
CA TYR A 201 -4.44 -2.09 4.45
C TYR A 201 -3.71 -1.96 5.78
N LYS A 202 -4.27 -2.55 6.84
CA LYS A 202 -3.63 -2.63 8.15
C LYS A 202 -2.58 -3.73 8.12
N VAL A 203 -1.39 -3.42 8.65
CA VAL A 203 -0.26 -4.34 8.83
C VAL A 203 -0.10 -4.59 10.33
N SER A 204 -0.09 -5.86 10.75
CA SER A 204 -0.03 -6.26 12.17
C SER A 204 0.69 -7.59 12.35
#